data_c2089cbc7b8584ae744f424fed9aa28a
#
_entry.id   c2089cbc7b8584ae744f424fed9aa28a
#
_cell.length_a   1.000
_cell.length_b   1.000
_cell.length_c   1.000
_cell.angle_alpha   90.00
_cell.angle_beta   90.00
_cell.angle_gamma   90.00
#
_symmetry.space_group_name_H-M   'P 1'
#
loop_
_entity.id
_entity.type
_entity.pdbx_description
1 polymer ?
#
loop_
_entity_poly.entity_id
_entity_poly.type
_entity_poly.pdbx_seq_one_letter_code
_entity_poly.pdbx_strand_id
1 'polypeptide(L)'
;GAATGHKAINPGCVTTTNYIIMVAKDKRLWNPNKVYTKRNRDTRYSKYIKNIDSPYSQWEIITLTEAFAIANGITIRDARKQIKLNPTLLDDFVIKNAASVIRTARPDIKSVGKEIQEKVHESSGNPDTVLYLRREGSPDMYFIKGERILFYKDKLKNIDGELISAEPLTTLWDDILSNNLHNEGGVSFPKGKKPEHLIKRVLELATDENDWFLDSFLGSGTSIAVAHKMRRRYIGIEMGEQAYTHCKTRLDSIIDNTDSSGVTKAVGWEGGGGYHFYELAPSLLVKNDKLPIYQINPEYNFDMICEAICKIEGFKYRPKDVFHGYSSE
;
A
#
# COMPACT_ATOMS: atom_id res chain seq x y z
N GLY A 1 -13.74 0.62 4.76
CA GLY A 1 -13.85 2.05 4.99
C GLY A 1 -15.17 2.40 5.65
N ALA A 2 -15.19 3.41 6.54
CA ALA A 2 -16.43 3.85 7.18
C ALA A 2 -17.35 4.49 6.12
N ALA A 3 -18.58 4.03 6.02
CA ALA A 3 -19.61 4.69 5.24
C ALA A 3 -20.16 5.87 6.04
N THR A 4 -20.15 7.06 5.49
CA THR A 4 -20.60 8.28 6.16
C THR A 4 -22.03 8.70 5.80
N GLY A 5 -22.75 7.87 5.05
CA GLY A 5 -24.14 8.14 4.68
C GLY A 5 -25.15 7.56 5.68
N HIS A 6 -25.90 8.41 6.33
CA HIS A 6 -26.99 8.03 7.25
C HIS A 6 -28.22 7.49 6.51
N LYS A 7 -28.11 6.34 5.89
CA LYS A 7 -29.31 5.59 5.51
C LYS A 7 -29.40 4.38 6.43
N ALA A 8 -30.25 4.49 7.46
CA ALA A 8 -30.62 3.35 8.28
C ALA A 8 -31.36 2.33 7.41
N ILE A 9 -30.65 1.27 7.03
CA ILE A 9 -31.22 0.14 6.27
C ILE A 9 -31.75 -0.91 7.26
N ASN A 10 -31.22 -0.93 8.49
CA ASN A 10 -31.64 -1.85 9.56
C ASN A 10 -32.23 -1.08 10.72
N PRO A 11 -33.34 -1.54 11.31
CA PRO A 11 -33.86 -0.96 12.53
C PRO A 11 -32.85 -1.14 13.66
N GLY A 12 -32.32 -0.04 14.19
CA GLY A 12 -31.51 0.00 15.39
C GLY A 12 -30.00 0.28 15.20
N CYS A 13 -29.38 -0.14 14.08
CA CYS A 13 -27.95 0.12 13.86
C CYS A 13 -27.67 0.46 12.40
N VAL A 14 -26.79 1.43 12.17
CA VAL A 14 -26.28 1.77 10.84
C VAL A 14 -25.00 0.96 10.57
N THR A 15 -24.98 0.20 9.46
CA THR A 15 -23.78 -0.49 9.01
C THR A 15 -22.80 0.52 8.42
N THR A 16 -21.65 0.70 9.04
CA THR A 16 -20.61 1.64 8.62
C THR A 16 -19.39 0.96 7.96
N THR A 17 -19.40 -0.37 7.85
CA THR A 17 -18.26 -1.16 7.36
C THR A 17 -18.61 -1.90 6.09
N ASN A 18 -17.60 -2.04 5.22
CA ASN A 18 -17.60 -2.96 4.08
C ASN A 18 -16.49 -3.99 4.28
N TYR A 19 -16.66 -5.17 3.70
CA TYR A 19 -15.70 -6.25 3.79
C TYR A 19 -14.92 -6.37 2.49
N ILE A 20 -13.63 -6.69 2.61
CA ILE A 20 -12.78 -7.14 1.51
C ILE A 20 -12.47 -8.61 1.78
N ILE A 21 -12.79 -9.46 0.81
CA ILE A 21 -12.51 -10.89 0.89
C ILE A 21 -11.34 -11.17 -0.05
N MET A 22 -10.27 -11.75 0.50
CA MET A 22 -9.11 -12.19 -0.26
C MET A 22 -9.10 -13.71 -0.34
N VAL A 23 -8.99 -14.24 -1.55
CA VAL A 23 -8.98 -15.67 -1.83
C VAL A 23 -7.76 -16.01 -2.68
N ALA A 24 -7.05 -17.05 -2.33
CA ALA A 24 -5.94 -17.59 -3.12
C ALA A 24 -6.31 -18.94 -3.72
N LYS A 25 -5.91 -19.20 -4.97
CA LYS A 25 -6.08 -20.51 -5.63
C LYS A 25 -5.39 -21.63 -4.82
N ASP A 26 -4.19 -21.35 -4.31
CA ASP A 26 -3.47 -22.20 -3.36
C ASP A 26 -2.91 -21.34 -2.22
N LYS A 27 -3.51 -21.47 -1.05
CA LYS A 27 -3.11 -20.73 0.16
C LYS A 27 -1.65 -20.96 0.55
N ARG A 28 -1.08 -22.11 0.22
CA ARG A 28 0.31 -22.45 0.57
C ARG A 28 1.34 -21.67 -0.24
N LEU A 29 0.94 -21.22 -1.45
CA LEU A 29 1.78 -20.44 -2.36
C LEU A 29 1.59 -18.94 -2.18
N TRP A 30 0.54 -18.53 -1.45
CA TRP A 30 0.29 -17.11 -1.25
C TRP A 30 1.10 -16.55 -0.09
N ASN A 31 2.00 -15.64 -0.42
CA ASN A 31 2.81 -14.90 0.54
C ASN A 31 2.54 -13.39 0.38
N PRO A 32 1.59 -12.82 1.14
CA PRO A 32 1.24 -11.41 1.01
C PRO A 32 2.40 -10.51 1.46
N ASN A 33 2.54 -9.38 0.77
CA ASN A 33 3.53 -8.37 1.11
C ASN A 33 3.22 -7.73 2.47
N LYS A 34 4.28 -7.33 3.18
CA LYS A 34 4.15 -6.63 4.48
C LYS A 34 3.82 -5.17 4.23
N VAL A 35 2.57 -4.79 4.44
CA VAL A 35 2.09 -3.41 4.36
C VAL A 35 2.03 -2.80 5.75
N TYR A 36 2.36 -1.52 5.85
CA TYR A 36 2.34 -0.76 7.10
C TYR A 36 1.38 0.42 6.98
N THR A 37 0.81 0.83 8.11
CA THR A 37 -0.07 2.00 8.22
C THR A 37 0.50 3.00 9.20
N LYS A 38 0.26 4.29 8.90
CA LYS A 38 0.64 5.39 9.80
C LYS A 38 -0.04 5.22 11.16
N ARG A 39 0.71 5.42 12.23
CA ARG A 39 0.21 5.44 13.60
C ARG A 39 0.75 6.66 14.34
N ASN A 40 -0.02 7.10 15.32
CA ASN A 40 0.45 8.11 16.24
C ASN A 40 1.67 7.61 17.02
N ARG A 41 2.52 8.53 17.47
CA ARG A 41 3.68 8.19 18.26
C ARG A 41 3.32 7.33 19.48
N ASP A 42 4.03 6.23 19.66
CA ASP A 42 3.93 5.40 20.86
C ASP A 42 4.57 6.13 22.04
N THR A 43 3.74 6.65 22.93
CA THR A 43 4.17 7.45 24.10
C THR A 43 4.99 6.68 25.13
N ARG A 44 5.03 5.34 25.05
CA ARG A 44 5.90 4.51 25.89
C ARG A 44 7.40 4.74 25.61
N TYR A 45 7.75 5.24 24.41
CA TYR A 45 9.08 5.69 24.10
C TYR A 45 9.35 7.04 24.74
N SER A 46 9.77 7.01 25.98
CA SER A 46 9.89 8.17 26.87
C SER A 46 11.30 8.40 27.40
N LYS A 47 12.27 7.58 26.95
CA LYS A 47 13.66 7.67 27.34
C LYS A 47 14.53 8.02 26.13
N TYR A 48 15.73 8.55 26.38
CA TYR A 48 16.67 8.99 25.37
C TYR A 48 18.11 8.64 25.77
N ILE A 49 18.90 8.13 24.83
CA ILE A 49 20.33 7.90 25.02
C ILE A 49 21.07 9.15 24.55
N LYS A 50 21.70 9.87 25.48
CA LYS A 50 22.34 11.16 25.22
C LYS A 50 23.57 11.02 24.32
N ASN A 51 24.33 9.95 24.49
CA ASN A 51 25.62 9.67 23.84
C ASN A 51 25.57 8.34 23.07
N ILE A 52 24.60 8.19 22.15
CA ILE A 52 24.34 6.95 21.40
C ILE A 52 25.58 6.45 20.62
N ASP A 53 26.46 7.35 20.19
CA ASP A 53 27.66 7.03 19.43
C ASP A 53 28.81 6.48 20.32
N SER A 54 28.66 6.58 21.65
CA SER A 54 29.59 5.96 22.61
C SER A 54 29.35 4.46 22.74
N PRO A 55 30.34 3.68 23.24
CA PRO A 55 30.11 2.27 23.57
C PRO A 55 28.91 2.08 24.47
N TYR A 56 28.12 1.05 24.24
CA TYR A 56 26.86 0.80 24.95
C TYR A 56 26.99 0.73 26.48
N SER A 57 28.15 0.33 26.97
CA SER A 57 28.46 0.31 28.41
C SER A 57 28.57 1.70 29.04
N GLN A 58 28.68 2.75 28.24
CA GLN A 58 28.79 4.15 28.65
C GLN A 58 27.52 4.97 28.35
N TRP A 59 26.46 4.35 27.88
CA TRP A 59 25.26 5.08 27.53
C TRP A 59 24.61 5.75 28.74
N GLU A 60 24.39 7.06 28.60
CA GLU A 60 23.65 7.88 29.55
C GLU A 60 22.18 7.96 29.12
N ILE A 61 21.29 7.37 29.91
CA ILE A 61 19.86 7.33 29.63
C ILE A 61 19.18 8.42 30.43
N ILE A 62 18.57 9.39 29.75
CA ILE A 62 17.80 10.49 30.32
C ILE A 62 16.33 10.41 29.88
N THR A 63 15.47 11.26 30.45
CA THR A 63 14.09 11.36 30.00
C THR A 63 14.00 12.05 28.64
N LEU A 64 13.00 11.67 27.83
CA LEU A 64 12.77 12.30 26.52
C LEU A 64 12.51 13.81 26.64
N THR A 65 11.78 14.23 27.69
CA THR A 65 11.54 15.67 27.96
C THR A 65 12.82 16.44 28.28
N GLU A 66 13.72 15.82 29.02
CA GLU A 66 15.04 16.40 29.31
C GLU A 66 15.89 16.53 28.06
N ALA A 67 15.93 15.49 27.21
CA ALA A 67 16.60 15.53 25.92
C ALA A 67 16.04 16.65 25.02
N PHE A 68 14.72 16.81 24.96
CA PHE A 68 14.07 17.91 24.26
C PHE A 68 14.47 19.28 24.80
N ALA A 69 14.51 19.43 26.13
CA ALA A 69 14.91 20.67 26.79
C ALA A 69 16.38 21.03 26.45
N ILE A 70 17.30 20.07 26.52
CA ILE A 70 18.72 20.26 26.19
C ILE A 70 18.88 20.67 24.72
N ALA A 71 18.20 19.98 23.80
CA ALA A 71 18.29 20.25 22.37
C ALA A 71 17.77 21.65 21.98
N ASN A 72 16.84 22.21 22.75
CA ASN A 72 16.25 23.53 22.51
C ASN A 72 16.85 24.63 23.41
N GLY A 73 17.80 24.32 24.28
CA GLY A 73 18.43 25.31 25.20
C GLY A 73 17.44 25.91 26.19
N ILE A 74 16.43 25.16 26.64
CA ILE A 74 15.37 25.62 27.57
C ILE A 74 15.34 24.79 28.85
N THR A 75 14.63 25.29 29.86
CA THR A 75 14.42 24.51 31.09
C THR A 75 13.44 23.35 30.87
N ILE A 76 13.55 22.30 31.70
CA ILE A 76 12.61 21.15 31.66
C ILE A 76 11.16 21.64 31.91
N ARG A 77 10.97 22.67 32.71
CA ARG A 77 9.67 23.28 32.98
C ARG A 77 9.08 23.90 31.72
N ASP A 78 9.87 24.64 30.96
CA ASP A 78 9.45 25.28 29.72
C ASP A 78 9.20 24.24 28.63
N ALA A 79 10.05 23.22 28.53
CA ALA A 79 9.85 22.08 27.64
C ALA A 79 8.49 21.40 27.86
N ARG A 80 8.12 21.11 29.13
CA ARG A 80 6.80 20.55 29.47
C ARG A 80 5.66 21.46 29.04
N LYS A 81 5.82 22.78 29.19
CA LYS A 81 4.83 23.76 28.75
C LYS A 81 4.63 23.78 27.25
N GLN A 82 5.75 23.81 26.49
CA GLN A 82 5.72 23.82 25.03
C GLN A 82 5.11 22.53 24.47
N ILE A 83 5.52 21.36 24.98
CA ILE A 83 5.00 20.06 24.56
C ILE A 83 3.50 19.95 24.84
N LYS A 84 3.01 20.50 25.96
CA LYS A 84 1.58 20.52 26.30
C LYS A 84 0.78 21.40 25.36
N LEU A 85 1.33 22.54 24.94
CA LEU A 85 0.68 23.48 24.00
C LEU A 85 0.71 22.94 22.56
N ASN A 86 1.81 22.35 22.17
CA ASN A 86 1.99 21.79 20.84
C ASN A 86 2.69 20.42 20.90
N PRO A 87 1.95 19.30 20.99
CA PRO A 87 2.52 17.96 21.05
C PRO A 87 3.35 17.56 19.81
N THR A 88 3.08 18.14 18.63
CA THR A 88 3.81 17.80 17.39
C THR A 88 5.27 18.13 17.48
N LEU A 89 5.67 19.12 18.28
CA LEU A 89 7.10 19.46 18.50
C LEU A 89 7.89 18.28 19.05
N LEU A 90 7.29 17.52 19.98
CA LEU A 90 7.94 16.34 20.52
C LEU A 90 7.91 15.17 19.53
N ASP A 91 6.87 15.04 18.72
CA ASP A 91 6.75 14.00 17.69
C ASP A 91 7.83 14.20 16.61
N ASP A 92 8.02 15.43 16.14
CA ASP A 92 9.07 15.79 15.18
C ASP A 92 10.48 15.55 15.77
N PHE A 93 10.69 15.93 17.04
CA PHE A 93 11.94 15.67 17.75
C PHE A 93 12.23 14.15 17.83
N VAL A 94 11.22 13.34 18.13
CA VAL A 94 11.35 11.88 18.23
C VAL A 94 11.69 11.26 16.88
N ILE A 95 11.04 11.68 15.79
CA ILE A 95 11.35 11.19 14.45
C ILE A 95 12.78 11.53 14.07
N LYS A 96 13.19 12.80 14.28
CA LYS A 96 14.55 13.27 13.95
C LYS A 96 15.63 12.54 14.76
N ASN A 97 15.35 12.14 15.98
CA ASN A 97 16.29 11.51 16.91
C ASN A 97 15.97 10.03 17.19
N ALA A 98 15.30 9.36 16.28
CA ALA A 98 14.72 8.02 16.50
C ALA A 98 15.75 6.95 16.88
N ALA A 99 17.02 7.11 16.49
CA ALA A 99 18.11 6.21 16.87
C ALA A 99 18.44 6.27 18.38
N SER A 100 18.24 7.43 19.01
CA SER A 100 18.51 7.66 20.43
C SER A 100 17.27 7.52 21.31
N VAL A 101 16.07 7.63 20.73
CA VAL A 101 14.81 7.51 21.46
C VAL A 101 14.49 6.04 21.71
N ILE A 102 14.29 5.70 22.99
CA ILE A 102 14.11 4.33 23.43
C ILE A 102 12.95 4.15 24.40
N ARG A 103 12.53 2.92 24.52
CA ARG A 103 11.78 2.40 25.67
C ARG A 103 12.41 1.11 26.17
N THR A 104 12.10 0.76 27.39
CA THR A 104 12.42 -0.57 27.92
C THR A 104 11.13 -1.41 28.00
N ALA A 105 11.27 -2.72 27.82
CA ALA A 105 10.17 -3.67 27.94
C ALA A 105 10.69 -4.99 28.49
N ARG A 106 9.93 -5.57 29.43
CA ARG A 106 10.23 -6.90 29.97
C ARG A 106 9.84 -7.95 28.93
N PRO A 107 10.79 -8.79 28.46
CA PRO A 107 10.45 -9.91 27.61
C PRO A 107 9.56 -10.94 28.33
N ASP A 108 8.67 -11.59 27.59
CA ASP A 108 7.98 -12.76 28.14
C ASP A 108 8.98 -13.93 28.14
N ILE A 109 9.47 -14.25 29.34
CA ILE A 109 10.51 -15.24 29.58
C ILE A 109 10.13 -16.63 29.02
N LYS A 110 8.84 -16.97 29.00
CA LYS A 110 8.37 -18.27 28.47
C LYS A 110 8.44 -18.34 26.94
N SER A 111 8.43 -17.21 26.27
CA SER A 111 8.41 -17.11 24.79
C SER A 111 9.75 -16.83 24.15
N VAL A 112 10.81 -16.57 24.95
CA VAL A 112 12.14 -16.22 24.44
C VAL A 112 13.15 -17.34 24.66
N GLY A 113 14.17 -17.40 23.79
CA GLY A 113 15.26 -18.38 23.87
C GLY A 113 16.12 -18.21 25.13
N LYS A 114 16.85 -19.28 25.50
CA LYS A 114 17.69 -19.32 26.71
C LYS A 114 18.70 -18.18 26.81
N GLU A 115 19.37 -17.83 25.73
CA GLU A 115 20.34 -16.71 25.69
C GLU A 115 19.71 -15.39 26.13
N ILE A 116 18.46 -15.11 25.69
CA ILE A 116 17.73 -13.91 26.09
C ILE A 116 17.34 -13.99 27.56
N GLN A 117 16.91 -15.17 28.06
CA GLN A 117 16.56 -15.37 29.45
C GLN A 117 17.77 -15.10 30.37
N GLU A 118 18.94 -15.63 30.01
CA GLU A 118 20.20 -15.43 30.74
C GLU A 118 20.59 -13.95 30.77
N LYS A 119 20.50 -13.24 29.62
CA LYS A 119 20.78 -11.78 29.55
C LYS A 119 19.81 -10.95 30.36
N VAL A 120 18.53 -11.29 30.39
CA VAL A 120 17.55 -10.63 31.26
C VAL A 120 17.90 -10.81 32.73
N HIS A 121 18.27 -12.04 33.12
CA HIS A 121 18.65 -12.32 34.51
C HIS A 121 19.94 -11.60 34.90
N GLU A 122 20.98 -11.68 34.07
CA GLU A 122 22.26 -10.96 34.27
C GLU A 122 22.05 -9.44 34.41
N SER A 123 21.20 -8.86 33.53
CA SER A 123 20.88 -7.43 33.53
C SER A 123 20.08 -7.02 34.79
N SER A 124 19.29 -7.94 35.37
CA SER A 124 18.58 -7.68 36.62
C SER A 124 19.56 -7.60 37.81
N GLY A 125 20.63 -8.38 37.78
CA GLY A 125 21.68 -8.36 38.80
C GLY A 125 22.65 -7.15 38.67
N ASN A 126 22.70 -6.53 37.48
CA ASN A 126 23.58 -5.39 37.17
C ASN A 126 22.75 -4.20 36.62
N PRO A 127 21.93 -3.53 37.44
CA PRO A 127 20.94 -2.59 36.99
C PRO A 127 21.48 -1.32 36.33
N ASP A 128 22.72 -0.96 36.63
CA ASP A 128 23.35 0.28 36.13
C ASP A 128 24.17 0.07 34.86
N THR A 129 24.25 -1.19 34.36
CA THR A 129 25.04 -1.55 33.19
C THR A 129 24.15 -1.99 32.04
N VAL A 130 24.37 -1.45 30.85
CA VAL A 130 23.74 -1.94 29.62
C VAL A 130 24.50 -3.19 29.16
N LEU A 131 23.76 -4.28 29.00
CA LEU A 131 24.29 -5.53 28.44
C LEU A 131 23.93 -5.68 26.98
N TYR A 132 24.77 -6.35 26.22
CA TYR A 132 24.64 -6.55 24.79
C TYR A 132 24.55 -8.05 24.46
N LEU A 133 23.70 -8.38 23.51
CA LEU A 133 23.58 -9.73 22.94
C LEU A 133 23.65 -9.64 21.42
N ARG A 134 24.74 -10.16 20.85
CA ARG A 134 24.86 -10.32 19.39
C ARG A 134 24.02 -11.50 18.93
N ARG A 135 23.37 -11.34 17.77
CA ARG A 135 22.52 -12.37 17.18
C ARG A 135 22.79 -12.54 15.68
N GLU A 136 23.17 -13.74 15.28
CA GLU A 136 23.35 -14.05 13.86
C GLU A 136 21.99 -14.10 13.15
N GLY A 137 21.88 -13.41 12.00
CA GLY A 137 20.66 -13.37 11.18
C GLY A 137 19.46 -12.63 11.81
N SER A 138 19.67 -11.92 12.94
CA SER A 138 18.64 -11.14 13.62
C SER A 138 19.24 -9.88 14.23
N PRO A 139 18.44 -8.82 14.44
CA PRO A 139 18.93 -7.60 15.09
C PRO A 139 19.48 -7.87 16.49
N ASP A 140 20.62 -7.24 16.79
CA ASP A 140 21.25 -7.26 18.11
C ASP A 140 20.31 -6.71 19.19
N MET A 141 20.54 -7.14 20.43
CA MET A 141 19.71 -6.74 21.56
C MET A 141 20.53 -6.10 22.67
N TYR A 142 19.90 -5.14 23.35
CA TYR A 142 20.46 -4.48 24.52
C TYR A 142 19.51 -4.65 25.70
N PHE A 143 20.06 -4.80 26.89
CA PHE A 143 19.29 -5.03 28.13
C PHE A 143 19.79 -4.11 29.25
N ILE A 144 18.84 -3.64 30.06
CA ILE A 144 19.11 -2.87 31.28
C ILE A 144 18.01 -3.18 32.31
N LYS A 145 18.38 -3.37 33.56
CA LYS A 145 17.41 -3.60 34.66
C LYS A 145 16.44 -4.77 34.43
N GLY A 146 16.90 -5.83 33.76
CA GLY A 146 16.08 -6.98 33.39
C GLY A 146 15.08 -6.73 32.24
N GLU A 147 15.21 -5.59 31.56
CA GLU A 147 14.35 -5.21 30.43
C GLU A 147 15.17 -5.07 29.15
N ARG A 148 14.55 -5.37 28.01
CA ARG A 148 15.10 -5.13 26.68
C ARG A 148 14.94 -3.66 26.31
N ILE A 149 15.98 -3.05 25.75
CA ILE A 149 15.93 -1.72 25.12
C ILE A 149 15.36 -1.88 23.70
N LEU A 150 14.36 -1.09 23.39
CA LEU A 150 13.71 -1.01 22.08
C LEU A 150 13.89 0.40 21.53
N PHE A 151 14.37 0.52 20.30
CA PHE A 151 14.65 1.79 19.64
C PHE A 151 13.45 2.27 18.83
N TYR A 152 13.18 3.57 18.85
CA TYR A 152 12.08 4.15 18.08
C TYR A 152 12.31 4.06 16.56
N LYS A 153 13.58 4.08 16.12
CA LYS A 153 13.92 3.88 14.70
C LYS A 153 13.30 2.63 14.10
N ASP A 154 13.10 1.58 14.88
CA ASP A 154 12.51 0.31 14.41
C ASP A 154 11.00 0.43 14.14
N LYS A 155 10.36 1.48 14.67
CA LYS A 155 8.95 1.85 14.43
C LYS A 155 8.78 2.70 13.18
N LEU A 156 9.84 3.29 12.66
CA LEU A 156 9.76 4.14 11.50
C LEU A 156 9.76 3.31 10.21
N LYS A 157 8.89 3.69 9.29
CA LYS A 157 8.83 3.17 7.93
C LYS A 157 8.71 4.33 6.96
N ASN A 158 9.26 4.15 5.77
CA ASN A 158 8.98 5.07 4.69
C ASN A 158 7.61 4.68 4.09
N ILE A 159 6.64 5.56 4.20
CA ILE A 159 5.31 5.41 3.62
C ILE A 159 5.05 6.66 2.77
N ASP A 160 4.79 6.45 1.48
CA ASP A 160 4.52 7.52 0.53
C ASP A 160 5.60 8.63 0.50
N GLY A 161 6.88 8.21 0.64
CA GLY A 161 8.04 9.12 0.65
C GLY A 161 8.35 9.79 1.99
N GLU A 162 7.51 9.61 3.01
CA GLU A 162 7.71 10.18 4.34
C GLU A 162 8.15 9.12 5.36
N LEU A 163 9.15 9.45 6.17
CA LEU A 163 9.58 8.61 7.29
C LEU A 163 8.67 8.86 8.49
N ILE A 164 7.78 7.93 8.78
CA ILE A 164 6.75 8.08 9.81
C ILE A 164 6.66 6.88 10.74
N SER A 165 6.06 7.10 11.91
CA SER A 165 5.70 5.99 12.81
C SER A 165 4.64 5.12 12.17
N ALA A 166 4.91 3.81 12.10
CA ALA A 166 4.06 2.87 11.41
C ALA A 166 3.91 1.55 12.18
N GLU A 167 2.78 0.90 11.95
CA GLU A 167 2.48 -0.44 12.45
C GLU A 167 2.07 -1.34 11.28
N PRO A 168 2.28 -2.67 11.41
CA PRO A 168 1.77 -3.60 10.41
C PRO A 168 0.28 -3.40 10.18
N LEU A 169 -0.14 -3.50 8.93
CA LEU A 169 -1.54 -3.39 8.54
C LEU A 169 -2.37 -4.41 9.31
N THR A 170 -3.48 -3.97 9.88
CA THR A 170 -4.47 -4.83 10.56
C THR A 170 -5.62 -5.17 9.63
N THR A 171 -6.53 -6.03 10.08
CA THR A 171 -7.77 -6.35 9.35
C THR A 171 -8.80 -5.21 9.37
N LEU A 172 -8.65 -4.23 10.25
CA LEU A 172 -9.50 -3.04 10.31
C LEU A 172 -8.82 -1.87 9.58
N TRP A 173 -9.46 -1.38 8.52
CA TRP A 173 -8.99 -0.26 7.70
C TRP A 173 -9.94 0.92 7.90
N ASP A 174 -9.72 1.69 8.96
CA ASP A 174 -10.52 2.85 9.36
C ASP A 174 -9.97 4.19 8.84
N ASP A 175 -8.79 4.16 8.27
CA ASP A 175 -8.08 5.30 7.70
C ASP A 175 -8.45 5.60 6.23
N ILE A 176 -9.20 4.71 5.56
CA ILE A 176 -9.65 4.91 4.19
C ILE A 176 -11.13 5.32 4.19
N LEU A 177 -11.38 6.59 3.93
CA LEU A 177 -12.72 7.13 3.81
C LEU A 177 -13.19 7.11 2.36
N SER A 178 -14.47 6.83 2.14
CA SER A 178 -15.12 6.89 0.82
C SER A 178 -15.80 8.24 0.53
N ASN A 179 -15.35 9.28 1.24
CA ASN A 179 -15.90 10.62 1.10
C ASN A 179 -15.18 11.39 -0.02
N ASN A 180 -15.92 12.28 -0.69
CA ASN A 180 -15.36 13.22 -1.68
C ASN A 180 -14.67 12.57 -2.90
N LEU A 181 -15.11 11.36 -3.29
CA LEU A 181 -14.55 10.66 -4.46
C LEU A 181 -15.00 11.24 -5.81
N HIS A 182 -15.93 12.20 -5.83
CA HIS A 182 -16.55 12.68 -7.06
C HIS A 182 -15.54 13.17 -8.10
N ASN A 183 -14.49 13.84 -7.66
CA ASN A 183 -13.47 14.42 -8.54
C ASN A 183 -12.17 13.59 -8.62
N GLU A 184 -12.06 12.48 -7.89
CA GLU A 184 -10.87 11.63 -7.95
C GLU A 184 -10.72 11.01 -9.34
N GLY A 185 -9.55 11.19 -9.98
CA GLY A 185 -9.27 10.73 -11.33
C GLY A 185 -10.02 11.49 -12.42
N GLY A 186 -10.52 12.72 -12.15
CA GLY A 186 -11.15 13.59 -13.13
C GLY A 186 -12.50 13.13 -13.68
N VAL A 187 -13.06 12.03 -13.20
CA VAL A 187 -14.33 11.45 -13.69
C VAL A 187 -15.38 11.37 -12.58
N SER A 188 -16.62 11.71 -12.91
CA SER A 188 -17.75 11.64 -11.99
C SER A 188 -18.47 10.30 -12.14
N PHE A 189 -18.48 9.49 -11.08
CA PHE A 189 -19.18 8.20 -11.06
C PHE A 189 -20.01 8.11 -9.78
N PRO A 190 -21.32 8.45 -9.83
CA PRO A 190 -22.14 8.72 -8.64
C PRO A 190 -22.33 7.53 -7.68
N LYS A 191 -22.26 6.30 -8.19
CA LYS A 191 -22.48 5.10 -7.39
C LYS A 191 -21.41 4.05 -7.67
N GLY A 192 -20.78 3.57 -6.62
CA GLY A 192 -19.86 2.42 -6.73
C GLY A 192 -18.38 2.75 -6.93
N LYS A 193 -18.00 4.02 -7.17
CA LYS A 193 -16.58 4.43 -7.27
C LYS A 193 -15.82 4.08 -5.99
N LYS A 194 -14.67 3.45 -6.12
CA LYS A 194 -13.82 3.07 -5.00
C LYS A 194 -12.69 4.08 -4.85
N PRO A 195 -12.22 4.37 -3.61
CA PRO A 195 -11.05 5.23 -3.39
C PRO A 195 -9.80 4.59 -4.00
N GLU A 196 -8.95 5.38 -4.65
CA GLU A 196 -7.65 4.90 -5.15
C GLU A 196 -6.76 4.36 -4.03
N HIS A 197 -6.77 4.97 -2.85
CA HIS A 197 -6.03 4.48 -1.69
C HIS A 197 -6.45 3.06 -1.25
N LEU A 198 -7.72 2.68 -1.45
CA LEU A 198 -8.19 1.33 -1.17
C LEU A 198 -7.56 0.32 -2.14
N ILE A 199 -7.60 0.65 -3.43
CA ILE A 199 -7.03 -0.21 -4.47
C ILE A 199 -5.50 -0.29 -4.33
N LYS A 200 -4.82 0.84 -4.06
CA LYS A 200 -3.38 0.88 -3.76
C LYS A 200 -3.03 -0.15 -2.68
N ARG A 201 -3.74 -0.13 -1.55
CA ARG A 201 -3.48 -1.06 -0.43
C ARG A 201 -3.70 -2.52 -0.81
N VAL A 202 -4.74 -2.82 -1.60
CA VAL A 202 -4.99 -4.18 -2.11
C VAL A 202 -3.86 -4.64 -3.03
N LEU A 203 -3.41 -3.77 -3.94
CA LEU A 203 -2.30 -4.08 -4.85
C LEU A 203 -0.97 -4.22 -4.11
N GLU A 204 -0.69 -3.37 -3.13
CA GLU A 204 0.51 -3.50 -2.27
C GLU A 204 0.57 -4.84 -1.54
N LEU A 205 -0.57 -5.34 -1.05
CA LEU A 205 -0.65 -6.63 -0.37
C LEU A 205 -0.44 -7.83 -1.29
N ALA A 206 -0.92 -7.73 -2.53
CA ALA A 206 -1.13 -8.90 -3.38
C ALA A 206 -0.19 -8.96 -4.60
N THR A 207 0.49 -7.86 -4.96
CA THR A 207 1.28 -7.76 -6.19
C THR A 207 2.55 -6.97 -6.00
N ASP A 208 3.54 -7.24 -6.87
CA ASP A 208 4.75 -6.45 -7.06
C ASP A 208 4.70 -5.64 -8.37
N GLU A 209 5.71 -4.80 -8.62
CA GLU A 209 5.85 -4.09 -9.92
C GLU A 209 5.93 -5.11 -11.07
N ASN A 210 5.28 -4.78 -12.19
CA ASN A 210 5.17 -5.62 -13.39
C ASN A 210 4.31 -6.89 -13.25
N ASP A 211 3.69 -7.15 -12.11
CA ASP A 211 2.69 -8.22 -12.00
C ASP A 211 1.43 -7.90 -12.80
N TRP A 212 0.70 -8.96 -13.18
CA TRP A 212 -0.56 -8.82 -13.88
C TRP A 212 -1.73 -8.60 -12.91
N PHE A 213 -2.55 -7.62 -13.24
CA PHE A 213 -3.79 -7.28 -12.58
C PHE A 213 -4.95 -7.37 -13.56
N LEU A 214 -6.05 -8.03 -13.18
CA LEU A 214 -7.27 -8.13 -13.99
C LEU A 214 -8.45 -7.59 -13.20
N ASP A 215 -9.22 -6.67 -13.82
CA ASP A 215 -10.53 -6.25 -13.34
C ASP A 215 -11.56 -6.43 -14.46
N SER A 216 -12.49 -7.37 -14.27
CA SER A 216 -13.53 -7.70 -15.24
C SER A 216 -14.81 -6.88 -15.10
N PHE A 217 -14.88 -5.94 -14.12
CA PHE A 217 -16.01 -5.07 -13.85
C PHE A 217 -15.54 -3.65 -13.56
N LEU A 218 -14.90 -3.04 -14.55
CA LEU A 218 -14.03 -1.88 -14.39
C LEU A 218 -14.76 -0.62 -13.90
N GLY A 219 -15.99 -0.40 -14.31
CA GLY A 219 -16.83 0.71 -13.91
C GLY A 219 -16.19 2.07 -14.18
N SER A 220 -15.73 2.74 -13.12
CA SER A 220 -15.08 4.06 -13.22
C SER A 220 -13.59 4.02 -13.57
N GLY A 221 -12.99 2.84 -13.78
CA GLY A 221 -11.58 2.68 -14.10
C GLY A 221 -10.62 2.89 -12.93
N THR A 222 -11.09 2.92 -11.68
CA THR A 222 -10.20 3.18 -10.52
C THR A 222 -9.08 2.16 -10.39
N SER A 223 -9.38 0.90 -10.60
CA SER A 223 -8.44 -0.21 -10.41
C SER A 223 -7.28 -0.16 -11.40
N ILE A 224 -7.55 0.04 -12.68
CA ILE A 224 -6.50 0.16 -13.71
C ILE A 224 -5.74 1.49 -13.59
N ALA A 225 -6.39 2.56 -13.17
CA ALA A 225 -5.74 3.82 -12.87
C ALA A 225 -4.64 3.66 -11.81
N VAL A 226 -4.96 2.99 -10.71
CA VAL A 226 -4.00 2.71 -9.64
C VAL A 226 -2.94 1.71 -10.10
N ALA A 227 -3.32 0.65 -10.81
CA ALA A 227 -2.38 -0.33 -11.36
C ALA A 227 -1.35 0.35 -12.28
N HIS A 228 -1.78 1.28 -13.15
CA HIS A 228 -0.90 2.05 -14.03
C HIS A 228 0.07 2.94 -13.22
N LYS A 229 -0.45 3.76 -12.29
CA LYS A 229 0.37 4.61 -11.41
C LYS A 229 1.38 3.82 -10.57
N MET A 230 1.05 2.57 -10.23
CA MET A 230 1.90 1.67 -9.45
C MET A 230 2.77 0.75 -10.32
N ARG A 231 2.81 0.96 -11.65
CA ARG A 231 3.61 0.17 -12.61
C ARG A 231 3.28 -1.33 -12.62
N ARG A 232 2.01 -1.67 -12.43
CA ARG A 232 1.51 -3.03 -12.66
C ARG A 232 1.03 -3.14 -14.10
N ARG A 233 1.14 -4.35 -14.68
CA ARG A 233 0.46 -4.66 -15.94
C ARG A 233 -1.02 -4.89 -15.63
N TYR A 234 -1.90 -4.48 -16.51
CA TYR A 234 -3.33 -4.65 -16.23
C TYR A 234 -4.13 -5.02 -17.47
N ILE A 235 -5.25 -5.70 -17.20
CA ILE A 235 -6.33 -5.94 -18.15
C ILE A 235 -7.60 -5.45 -17.46
N GLY A 236 -8.32 -4.52 -18.10
CA GLY A 236 -9.59 -4.01 -17.61
C GLY A 236 -10.69 -4.32 -18.62
N ILE A 237 -11.85 -4.78 -18.15
CA ILE A 237 -12.99 -5.09 -18.99
C ILE A 237 -14.19 -4.27 -18.50
N GLU A 238 -14.83 -3.56 -19.44
CA GLU A 238 -16.07 -2.80 -19.19
C GLU A 238 -16.99 -2.95 -20.40
N MET A 239 -18.24 -3.31 -20.17
CA MET A 239 -19.22 -3.54 -21.25
C MET A 239 -19.96 -2.26 -21.66
N GLY A 240 -20.01 -1.28 -20.77
CA GLY A 240 -20.80 -0.06 -20.98
C GLY A 240 -19.97 1.09 -21.56
N GLU A 241 -20.66 2.17 -21.87
CA GLU A 241 -20.09 3.43 -22.35
C GLU A 241 -19.04 4.01 -21.37
N GLN A 242 -19.00 3.52 -20.14
CA GLN A 242 -18.00 3.88 -19.14
C GLN A 242 -16.59 3.50 -19.59
N ALA A 243 -16.43 2.51 -20.46
CA ALA A 243 -15.13 2.19 -21.06
C ALA A 243 -14.51 3.41 -21.74
N TYR A 244 -15.30 4.18 -22.47
CA TYR A 244 -14.88 5.39 -23.19
C TYR A 244 -14.92 6.62 -22.30
N THR A 245 -16.06 6.85 -21.65
CA THR A 245 -16.34 8.11 -20.96
C THR A 245 -15.60 8.25 -19.63
N HIS A 246 -15.21 7.14 -19.01
CA HIS A 246 -14.55 7.11 -17.72
C HIS A 246 -13.16 6.46 -17.79
N CYS A 247 -13.08 5.20 -18.19
CA CYS A 247 -11.83 4.43 -18.11
C CYS A 247 -10.76 5.01 -19.03
N LYS A 248 -11.09 5.23 -20.30
CA LYS A 248 -10.19 5.82 -21.29
C LYS A 248 -9.77 7.23 -20.88
N THR A 249 -10.73 8.10 -20.58
CA THR A 249 -10.46 9.49 -20.16
C THR A 249 -9.54 9.55 -18.94
N ARG A 250 -9.75 8.66 -17.97
CA ARG A 250 -8.93 8.59 -16.76
C ARG A 250 -7.51 8.13 -17.06
N LEU A 251 -7.33 7.10 -17.90
CA LEU A 251 -6.00 6.63 -18.30
C LEU A 251 -5.25 7.68 -19.11
N ASP A 252 -5.90 8.35 -20.05
CA ASP A 252 -5.29 9.41 -20.84
C ASP A 252 -4.76 10.52 -19.91
N SER A 253 -5.56 10.98 -18.92
CA SER A 253 -5.13 12.00 -17.96
C SER A 253 -3.95 11.57 -17.07
N ILE A 254 -3.84 10.29 -16.75
CA ILE A 254 -2.72 9.73 -15.98
C ILE A 254 -1.44 9.70 -16.84
N ILE A 255 -1.54 9.26 -18.09
CA ILE A 255 -0.42 9.21 -19.04
C ILE A 255 0.11 10.61 -19.31
N ASP A 256 -0.80 11.59 -19.54
CA ASP A 256 -0.47 12.97 -19.82
C ASP A 256 -0.05 13.77 -18.56
N ASN A 257 0.02 13.13 -17.40
CA ASN A 257 0.35 13.74 -16.11
C ASN A 257 -0.56 14.93 -15.73
N THR A 258 -1.81 14.88 -16.10
CA THR A 258 -2.82 15.90 -15.75
C THR A 258 -3.66 15.51 -14.53
N ASP A 259 -3.67 14.21 -14.15
CA ASP A 259 -4.31 13.73 -12.93
C ASP A 259 -3.39 13.90 -11.72
N SER A 260 -3.68 14.87 -10.87
CA SER A 260 -2.99 15.10 -9.59
C SER A 260 -3.70 14.50 -8.37
N SER A 261 -4.79 13.75 -8.59
CA SER A 261 -5.70 13.25 -7.56
C SER A 261 -5.31 11.85 -7.05
N GLY A 262 -6.06 11.38 -6.05
CA GLY A 262 -5.93 10.02 -5.52
C GLY A 262 -4.54 9.69 -4.99
N VAL A 263 -3.93 8.64 -5.53
CA VAL A 263 -2.61 8.15 -5.09
C VAL A 263 -1.43 8.74 -5.87
N THR A 264 -1.66 9.63 -6.84
CA THR A 264 -0.63 10.21 -7.73
C THR A 264 0.61 10.68 -6.96
N LYS A 265 0.41 11.54 -5.96
CA LYS A 265 1.50 12.03 -5.11
C LYS A 265 2.11 10.95 -4.24
N ALA A 266 1.29 10.07 -3.68
CA ALA A 266 1.71 9.02 -2.75
C ALA A 266 2.65 8.00 -3.40
N VAL A 267 2.45 7.71 -4.70
CA VAL A 267 3.30 6.79 -5.47
C VAL A 267 4.37 7.49 -6.30
N GLY A 268 4.45 8.82 -6.23
CA GLY A 268 5.42 9.60 -7.00
C GLY A 268 5.22 9.47 -8.52
N TRP A 269 3.97 9.41 -8.98
CA TRP A 269 3.68 9.28 -10.41
C TRP A 269 3.89 10.60 -11.14
N GLU A 270 4.63 10.58 -12.25
CA GLU A 270 5.01 11.74 -13.06
C GLU A 270 4.55 11.63 -14.53
N GLY A 271 3.61 10.71 -14.80
CA GLY A 271 3.09 10.49 -16.16
C GLY A 271 3.84 9.43 -16.95
N GLY A 272 3.39 9.21 -18.17
CA GLY A 272 3.99 8.30 -19.13
C GLY A 272 3.35 6.91 -19.16
N GLY A 273 4.00 6.00 -19.89
CA GLY A 273 3.45 4.68 -20.20
C GLY A 273 2.46 4.72 -21.36
N GLY A 274 1.60 3.72 -21.42
CA GLY A 274 0.59 3.58 -22.46
C GLY A 274 -0.27 2.35 -22.22
N TYR A 275 -1.33 2.22 -22.99
CA TYR A 275 -2.23 1.07 -22.99
C TYR A 275 -2.75 0.79 -24.40
N HIS A 276 -3.24 -0.43 -24.60
CA HIS A 276 -4.01 -0.78 -25.79
C HIS A 276 -5.50 -0.78 -25.44
N PHE A 277 -6.30 -0.13 -26.25
CA PHE A 277 -7.75 -0.15 -26.14
C PHE A 277 -8.33 -1.06 -27.22
N TYR A 278 -9.16 -2.01 -26.82
CA TYR A 278 -9.76 -2.97 -27.73
C TYR A 278 -11.28 -2.95 -27.59
N GLU A 279 -11.95 -3.13 -28.71
CA GLU A 279 -13.36 -3.45 -28.74
C GLU A 279 -13.55 -4.94 -29.02
N LEU A 280 -14.51 -5.54 -28.34
CA LEU A 280 -14.88 -6.91 -28.62
C LEU A 280 -15.66 -6.97 -29.95
N ALA A 281 -15.06 -7.55 -30.96
CA ALA A 281 -15.74 -7.79 -32.21
C ALA A 281 -16.92 -8.76 -32.01
N PRO A 282 -17.98 -8.70 -32.89
CA PRO A 282 -19.02 -9.70 -32.90
C PRO A 282 -18.44 -11.12 -33.08
N SER A 283 -19.21 -12.15 -32.76
CA SER A 283 -18.75 -13.52 -33.01
C SER A 283 -18.50 -13.76 -34.51
N LEU A 284 -17.30 -14.29 -34.85
CA LEU A 284 -16.96 -14.62 -36.24
C LEU A 284 -17.95 -15.62 -36.86
N LEU A 285 -18.41 -16.55 -36.03
CA LEU A 285 -19.34 -17.59 -36.47
C LEU A 285 -20.71 -17.40 -35.77
N VAL A 286 -21.75 -17.38 -36.57
CA VAL A 286 -23.15 -17.34 -36.11
C VAL A 286 -23.93 -18.56 -36.65
N LYS A 287 -24.96 -18.97 -35.93
CA LYS A 287 -25.85 -20.04 -36.42
C LYS A 287 -26.57 -19.57 -37.67
N ASN A 288 -26.68 -20.44 -38.67
CA ASN A 288 -27.53 -20.20 -39.82
C ASN A 288 -29.02 -20.41 -39.40
N ASP A 289 -29.90 -19.50 -39.82
CA ASP A 289 -31.30 -19.55 -39.44
C ASP A 289 -32.07 -20.71 -40.10
N LYS A 290 -31.59 -21.25 -41.21
CA LYS A 290 -32.25 -22.27 -42.02
C LYS A 290 -31.61 -23.64 -41.96
N LEU A 291 -30.33 -23.70 -41.65
CA LEU A 291 -29.55 -24.93 -41.64
C LEU A 291 -28.86 -25.13 -40.29
N PRO A 292 -28.69 -26.39 -39.84
CA PRO A 292 -28.00 -26.69 -38.57
C PRO A 292 -26.48 -26.58 -38.67
N ILE A 293 -25.99 -25.48 -39.27
CA ILE A 293 -24.56 -25.17 -39.45
C ILE A 293 -24.24 -23.80 -38.92
N TYR A 294 -22.95 -23.55 -38.71
CA TYR A 294 -22.41 -22.22 -38.47
C TYR A 294 -21.95 -21.60 -39.78
N GLN A 295 -22.13 -20.30 -39.90
CA GLN A 295 -21.68 -19.50 -41.04
C GLN A 295 -20.88 -18.30 -40.52
N ILE A 296 -20.06 -17.70 -41.40
CA ILE A 296 -19.37 -16.44 -41.07
C ILE A 296 -20.44 -15.36 -40.81
N ASN A 297 -20.27 -14.61 -39.76
CA ASN A 297 -21.16 -13.51 -39.41
C ASN A 297 -21.19 -12.47 -40.56
N PRO A 298 -22.37 -12.14 -41.10
CA PRO A 298 -22.47 -11.16 -42.17
C PRO A 298 -21.93 -9.75 -41.85
N GLU A 299 -21.79 -9.44 -40.57
CA GLU A 299 -21.21 -8.17 -40.11
C GLU A 299 -19.68 -8.08 -40.35
N TYR A 300 -19.03 -9.21 -40.63
CA TYR A 300 -17.61 -9.24 -40.92
C TYR A 300 -17.31 -8.84 -42.35
N ASN A 301 -16.56 -7.77 -42.54
CA ASN A 301 -15.97 -7.45 -43.83
C ASN A 301 -14.71 -8.29 -44.09
N PHE A 302 -14.11 -8.17 -45.28
CA PHE A 302 -12.95 -8.95 -45.68
C PHE A 302 -11.75 -8.74 -44.75
N ASP A 303 -11.47 -7.51 -44.33
CA ASP A 303 -10.34 -7.19 -43.46
C ASP A 303 -10.49 -7.79 -42.05
N MET A 304 -11.69 -7.73 -41.49
CA MET A 304 -12.03 -8.39 -40.24
C MET A 304 -11.87 -9.90 -40.29
N ILE A 305 -12.24 -10.53 -41.42
CA ILE A 305 -12.06 -11.98 -41.63
C ILE A 305 -10.56 -12.30 -41.68
N CYS A 306 -9.79 -11.54 -42.44
CA CYS A 306 -8.33 -11.72 -42.53
C CYS A 306 -7.66 -11.56 -41.17
N GLU A 307 -8.04 -10.54 -40.37
CA GLU A 307 -7.53 -10.34 -39.03
C GLU A 307 -7.90 -11.50 -38.10
N ALA A 308 -9.13 -11.96 -38.14
CA ALA A 308 -9.60 -13.09 -37.34
C ALA A 308 -8.84 -14.39 -37.67
N ILE A 309 -8.64 -14.68 -38.97
CA ILE A 309 -7.87 -15.83 -39.41
C ILE A 309 -6.41 -15.71 -38.95
N CYS A 310 -5.79 -14.55 -39.13
CA CYS A 310 -4.43 -14.34 -38.65
C CYS A 310 -4.30 -14.63 -37.15
N LYS A 311 -5.25 -14.18 -36.34
CA LYS A 311 -5.25 -14.44 -34.89
C LYS A 311 -5.40 -15.92 -34.55
N ILE A 312 -6.29 -16.65 -35.28
CA ILE A 312 -6.53 -18.08 -35.07
C ILE A 312 -5.28 -18.89 -35.44
N GLU A 313 -4.64 -18.54 -36.54
CA GLU A 313 -3.46 -19.25 -37.06
C GLU A 313 -2.13 -18.76 -36.44
N GLY A 314 -2.15 -17.82 -35.51
CA GLY A 314 -0.96 -17.30 -34.84
C GLY A 314 -0.11 -16.31 -35.66
N PHE A 315 -0.68 -15.75 -36.73
CA PHE A 315 -0.04 -14.70 -37.51
C PHE A 315 -0.35 -13.31 -36.95
N LYS A 316 0.54 -12.37 -37.22
CA LYS A 316 0.25 -10.94 -37.00
C LYS A 316 -0.45 -10.38 -38.23
N TYR A 317 -1.65 -9.82 -38.02
CA TYR A 317 -2.36 -9.12 -39.06
C TYR A 317 -1.65 -7.81 -39.41
N ARG A 318 -1.24 -7.68 -40.68
CA ARG A 318 -0.66 -6.48 -41.24
C ARG A 318 -0.96 -6.46 -42.72
N PRO A 319 -2.06 -5.83 -43.15
CA PRO A 319 -2.45 -5.83 -44.57
C PRO A 319 -1.39 -5.11 -45.43
N LYS A 320 -0.95 -5.79 -46.48
CA LYS A 320 -0.03 -5.25 -47.46
C LYS A 320 -0.25 -5.97 -48.80
N ASP A 321 -0.74 -5.25 -49.78
CA ASP A 321 -1.03 -5.75 -51.14
C ASP A 321 -1.85 -7.07 -51.14
N VAL A 322 -1.22 -8.20 -51.43
CA VAL A 322 -1.87 -9.53 -51.51
C VAL A 322 -1.80 -10.28 -50.16
N PHE A 323 -0.91 -9.88 -49.26
CA PHE A 323 -0.70 -10.57 -47.98
C PHE A 323 -1.24 -9.77 -46.80
N HIS A 324 -2.00 -10.41 -45.92
CA HIS A 324 -2.64 -9.78 -44.79
C HIS A 324 -2.07 -10.18 -43.41
N GLY A 325 -1.21 -11.22 -43.38
CA GLY A 325 -0.56 -11.70 -42.17
C GLY A 325 0.88 -12.13 -42.41
N TYR A 326 1.68 -12.13 -41.34
CA TYR A 326 3.05 -12.61 -41.35
C TYR A 326 3.37 -13.36 -40.06
N SER A 327 4.31 -14.30 -40.16
CA SER A 327 4.83 -15.02 -39.01
C SER A 327 5.60 -14.08 -38.07
N SER A 328 5.59 -14.40 -36.78
CA SER A 328 6.25 -13.62 -35.72
C SER A 328 7.68 -14.14 -35.43
N GLU A 329 8.34 -14.80 -36.38
CA GLU A 329 9.75 -15.15 -36.21
C GLU A 329 10.64 -13.91 -36.18
#